data_07c6a9222ea9c0811ea6e5132dcf2cf3
#
_entry.id   07c6a9222ea9c0811ea6e5132dcf2cf3
#
_cell.length_a   1.000
_cell.length_b   1.000
_cell.length_c   1.000
_cell.angle_alpha   90.00
_cell.angle_beta   90.00
_cell.angle_gamma   90.00
#
_symmetry.space_group_name_H-M   'P 1'
#
loop_
_entity.id
_entity.type
_entity.pdbx_description
1 polymer ?
#
loop_
_entity_poly.entity_id
_entity_poly.type
_entity_poly.pdbx_seq_one_letter_code
_entity_poly.pdbx_strand_id
1 'polypeptide(L)'
;MVAQTYANRSARHGLLLLFALLLCSLAAQPLGADSGKVVGGKSSEHPAWFKESFLDIAEDVGEAAAEGRHVMLFMHLNGCPYCYKMVEENIKHAPYTDFIRERFDVIALNIRGDREVAFNKQVTLTEKELAARLKVVYTPTVVFLDHDNRVVARVNGYRSVEDFRHVLEYVDDKAYLRTTLAGYLNERKQKRYVFRDHDQFAEVADLSDTGGRPLAVLFEDEDCRDCDSLHDGHLQDPAVREILDGFLFVRLDALSEAPLRDPTGLVTTPKAFAESLALTYRPGLVLFDDGREIMRVESMLYRYHFTEILRYVGERLYQQYPDSFYDYLDVRTAELLASGQDVNLGPSGAGQ
;
A
#
# COMPACT_ATOMS: atom_id res chain seq x y z
N MET A 1 -71.33 1.43 -63.21
CA MET A 1 -71.81 1.05 -61.87
C MET A 1 -70.77 0.06 -61.30
N VAL A 2 -69.59 0.47 -60.89
CA VAL A 2 -68.65 -0.28 -60.05
C VAL A 2 -67.53 0.74 -59.64
N ALA A 3 -67.67 1.48 -58.57
CA ALA A 3 -66.67 2.26 -57.96
C ALA A 3 -67.10 2.76 -56.55
N GLN A 4 -67.24 1.86 -55.58
CA GLN A 4 -67.46 2.29 -54.16
C GLN A 4 -67.32 1.13 -53.17
N THR A 5 -66.15 0.46 -53.12
CA THR A 5 -65.89 -0.50 -52.06
C THR A 5 -64.37 -0.66 -51.70
N TYR A 6 -63.52 0.32 -51.96
CA TYR A 6 -62.09 0.21 -51.62
C TYR A 6 -61.56 1.22 -50.58
N ALA A 7 -62.41 2.06 -50.00
CA ALA A 7 -61.93 3.16 -49.12
C ALA A 7 -62.00 2.86 -47.63
N ASN A 8 -62.43 1.66 -47.15
CA ASN A 8 -62.66 1.45 -45.72
C ASN A 8 -61.75 0.36 -45.04
N ARG A 9 -60.80 -0.22 -45.78
CA ARG A 9 -59.90 -1.24 -45.20
C ARG A 9 -58.49 -0.69 -44.79
N SER A 10 -58.06 0.39 -45.35
CA SER A 10 -56.76 0.97 -45.07
C SER A 10 -56.70 1.79 -43.76
N ALA A 11 -57.80 2.36 -43.29
CA ALA A 11 -57.86 3.17 -42.09
C ALA A 11 -57.79 2.34 -40.77
N ARG A 12 -58.20 1.08 -40.80
CA ARG A 12 -58.20 0.21 -39.59
C ARG A 12 -56.84 -0.45 -39.32
N HIS A 13 -55.98 -0.62 -40.33
CA HIS A 13 -54.66 -1.20 -40.15
C HIS A 13 -53.61 -0.14 -39.74
N GLY A 14 -53.80 1.13 -40.14
CA GLY A 14 -52.95 2.23 -39.71
C GLY A 14 -53.07 2.60 -38.21
N LEU A 15 -54.31 2.44 -37.67
CA LEU A 15 -54.55 2.78 -36.26
C LEU A 15 -54.05 1.69 -35.29
N LEU A 16 -54.03 0.42 -35.72
CA LEU A 16 -53.46 -0.69 -34.92
C LEU A 16 -51.93 -0.70 -34.92
N LEU A 17 -51.27 -0.27 -35.99
CA LEU A 17 -49.80 -0.13 -36.05
C LEU A 17 -49.29 1.07 -35.24
N LEU A 18 -50.01 2.18 -35.16
CA LEU A 18 -49.71 3.31 -34.32
C LEU A 18 -49.85 3.01 -32.81
N PHE A 19 -50.82 2.18 -32.42
CA PHE A 19 -51.00 1.76 -31.03
C PHE A 19 -49.94 0.72 -30.59
N ALA A 20 -49.44 -0.13 -31.50
CA ALA A 20 -48.37 -1.07 -31.22
C ALA A 20 -46.99 -0.36 -31.10
N LEU A 21 -46.76 0.72 -31.81
CA LEU A 21 -45.55 1.54 -31.69
C LEU A 21 -45.56 2.42 -30.44
N LEU A 22 -46.72 2.82 -29.91
CA LEU A 22 -46.82 3.59 -28.68
C LEU A 22 -46.65 2.73 -27.40
N LEU A 23 -46.88 1.41 -27.48
CA LEU A 23 -46.72 0.47 -26.36
C LEU A 23 -45.28 -0.05 -26.24
N CYS A 24 -44.41 0.08 -27.27
CA CYS A 24 -42.99 -0.29 -27.18
C CYS A 24 -42.11 0.81 -26.64
N SER A 25 -42.59 2.04 -26.46
CA SER A 25 -41.77 3.15 -25.92
C SER A 25 -41.90 3.33 -24.40
N LEU A 26 -42.57 2.43 -23.68
CA LEU A 26 -42.72 2.49 -22.20
C LEU A 26 -41.88 1.47 -21.42
N ALA A 27 -40.86 0.88 -22.01
CA ALA A 27 -40.07 -0.12 -21.30
C ALA A 27 -38.57 0.02 -21.57
N ALA A 28 -37.98 1.08 -21.13
CA ALA A 28 -36.58 1.12 -20.75
C ALA A 28 -36.30 2.43 -19.96
N GLN A 29 -36.90 2.54 -18.78
CA GLN A 29 -36.18 3.34 -17.78
C GLN A 29 -34.90 2.54 -17.43
N PRO A 30 -33.71 3.10 -17.60
CA PRO A 30 -32.57 2.49 -16.98
C PRO A 30 -32.88 2.49 -15.48
N LEU A 31 -33.01 1.31 -14.89
CA LEU A 31 -32.81 1.16 -13.45
C LEU A 31 -31.46 1.81 -13.19
N GLY A 32 -31.44 3.01 -12.63
CA GLY A 32 -30.23 3.62 -12.13
C GLY A 32 -29.66 2.61 -11.14
N ALA A 33 -28.64 1.89 -11.55
CA ALA A 33 -27.88 1.10 -10.61
C ALA A 33 -27.38 2.10 -9.56
N ASP A 34 -27.78 1.92 -8.31
CA ASP A 34 -27.20 2.71 -7.22
C ASP A 34 -25.68 2.56 -7.31
N SER A 35 -24.96 3.68 -7.39
CA SER A 35 -23.50 3.65 -7.37
C SER A 35 -23.02 3.10 -6.03
N GLY A 36 -21.97 2.29 -6.04
CA GLY A 36 -21.35 1.78 -4.83
C GLY A 36 -20.80 2.90 -3.94
N LYS A 37 -20.43 2.58 -2.72
CA LYS A 37 -19.94 3.52 -1.71
C LYS A 37 -18.55 3.13 -1.25
N VAL A 38 -17.72 4.15 -0.96
CA VAL A 38 -16.46 3.94 -0.23
C VAL A 38 -16.78 3.91 1.27
N VAL A 39 -16.36 2.83 1.94
CA VAL A 39 -16.52 2.65 3.39
C VAL A 39 -15.17 2.41 4.04
N GLY A 40 -15.06 2.63 5.36
CA GLY A 40 -13.86 2.34 6.14
C GLY A 40 -12.71 3.37 5.99
N GLY A 41 -12.87 4.39 5.15
CA GLY A 41 -11.95 5.54 5.12
C GLY A 41 -11.99 6.28 6.47
N LYS A 42 -10.81 6.63 7.00
CA LYS A 42 -10.68 7.37 8.25
C LYS A 42 -9.68 8.50 8.08
N SER A 43 -10.01 9.67 8.61
CA SER A 43 -9.07 10.79 8.73
C SER A 43 -8.61 10.90 10.16
N SER A 44 -7.31 11.10 10.39
CA SER A 44 -6.75 11.41 11.69
C SER A 44 -6.47 12.90 11.77
N GLU A 45 -6.85 13.50 12.91
CA GLU A 45 -6.28 14.78 13.30
C GLU A 45 -4.90 14.52 13.89
N HIS A 46 -3.90 15.22 13.37
CA HIS A 46 -2.55 15.14 13.92
C HIS A 46 -2.54 15.74 15.33
N PRO A 47 -1.76 15.22 16.27
CA PRO A 47 -1.60 15.82 17.59
C PRO A 47 -1.16 17.28 17.49
N ALA A 48 -1.72 18.15 18.35
CA ALA A 48 -1.37 19.55 18.38
C ALA A 48 0.12 19.84 18.72
N TRP A 49 0.84 18.84 19.21
CA TRP A 49 2.28 18.93 19.49
C TRP A 49 3.16 18.54 18.29
N PHE A 50 2.59 18.12 17.15
CA PHE A 50 3.37 18.03 15.92
C PHE A 50 3.97 19.39 15.61
N LYS A 51 5.20 19.40 15.11
CA LYS A 51 5.89 20.65 14.79
C LYS A 51 5.16 21.40 13.68
N GLU A 52 4.74 22.62 13.97
CA GLU A 52 4.28 23.58 12.95
C GLU A 52 5.52 24.10 12.21
N SER A 53 5.86 23.43 11.10
CA SER A 53 7.01 23.74 10.27
C SER A 53 6.61 24.67 9.12
N PHE A 54 7.50 25.60 8.75
CA PHE A 54 7.43 26.33 7.49
C PHE A 54 7.91 25.48 6.30
N LEU A 55 8.22 24.18 6.55
CA LEU A 55 8.72 23.21 5.59
C LEU A 55 10.10 23.54 5.01
N ASP A 56 10.93 24.27 5.77
CA ASP A 56 12.38 24.24 5.59
C ASP A 56 12.96 23.12 6.48
N ILE A 57 13.07 21.93 5.88
CA ILE A 57 13.49 20.73 6.61
C ILE A 57 14.92 20.85 7.12
N ALA A 58 15.80 21.58 6.42
CA ALA A 58 17.17 21.79 6.89
C ALA A 58 17.21 22.68 8.13
N GLU A 59 16.35 23.69 8.21
CA GLU A 59 16.19 24.54 9.40
C GLU A 59 15.59 23.73 10.56
N ASP A 60 14.51 22.98 10.31
CA ASP A 60 13.87 22.10 11.29
C ASP A 60 14.84 21.07 11.89
N VAL A 61 15.70 20.47 11.04
CA VAL A 61 16.76 19.55 11.49
C VAL A 61 17.78 20.26 12.36
N GLY A 62 18.16 21.50 12.00
CA GLY A 62 19.09 22.31 12.80
C GLY A 62 18.53 22.65 14.18
N GLU A 63 17.26 23.02 14.27
CA GLU A 63 16.55 23.28 15.51
C GLU A 63 16.45 22.02 16.38
N ALA A 64 15.99 20.91 15.80
CA ALA A 64 15.91 19.63 16.49
C ALA A 64 17.28 19.17 17.02
N ALA A 65 18.33 19.30 16.21
CA ALA A 65 19.68 18.94 16.61
C ALA A 65 20.22 19.78 17.78
N ALA A 66 19.90 21.08 17.83
CA ALA A 66 20.29 21.96 18.93
C ALA A 66 19.65 21.52 20.27
N GLU A 67 18.51 20.85 20.24
CA GLU A 67 17.83 20.28 21.40
C GLU A 67 18.11 18.78 21.59
N GLY A 68 18.99 18.18 20.79
CA GLY A 68 19.34 16.77 20.86
C GLY A 68 18.25 15.83 20.33
N ARG A 69 17.32 16.36 19.53
CA ARG A 69 16.20 15.62 18.94
C ARG A 69 16.48 15.25 17.46
N HIS A 70 15.71 14.29 16.94
CA HIS A 70 15.70 13.93 15.52
C HIS A 70 14.42 14.46 14.86
N VAL A 71 14.45 14.64 13.53
CA VAL A 71 13.22 14.93 12.77
C VAL A 71 12.59 13.64 12.31
N MET A 72 11.27 13.52 12.50
CA MET A 72 10.42 12.43 12.04
C MET A 72 9.40 12.95 11.03
N LEU A 73 9.59 12.65 9.75
CA LEU A 73 8.65 12.99 8.70
C LEU A 73 7.54 11.91 8.64
N PHE A 74 6.33 12.30 8.99
CA PHE A 74 5.14 11.45 8.91
C PHE A 74 4.44 11.67 7.56
N MET A 75 4.73 10.77 6.60
CA MET A 75 4.17 10.82 5.25
C MET A 75 2.80 10.19 5.24
N HIS A 76 1.75 10.98 5.00
CA HIS A 76 0.37 10.54 5.11
C HIS A 76 -0.47 10.87 3.87
N LEU A 77 -1.70 10.37 3.84
CA LEU A 77 -2.73 10.70 2.86
C LEU A 77 -4.08 10.90 3.58
N ASN A 78 -4.90 11.82 3.09
CA ASN A 78 -6.24 12.02 3.62
C ASN A 78 -7.11 10.77 3.40
N GLY A 79 -7.91 10.41 4.40
CA GLY A 79 -8.78 9.22 4.33
C GLY A 79 -8.06 7.88 4.53
N CYS A 80 -6.76 7.88 4.79
CA CYS A 80 -5.94 6.70 4.96
C CYS A 80 -6.22 6.00 6.31
N PRO A 81 -6.84 4.81 6.32
CA PRO A 81 -7.18 4.12 7.57
C PRO A 81 -5.95 3.65 8.36
N TYR A 82 -4.85 3.34 7.67
CA TYR A 82 -3.58 2.94 8.31
C TYR A 82 -2.88 4.14 8.95
N CYS A 83 -2.97 5.33 8.33
CA CYS A 83 -2.45 6.57 8.92
C CYS A 83 -3.22 6.90 10.19
N TYR A 84 -4.56 6.77 10.15
CA TYR A 84 -5.40 6.91 11.34
C TYR A 84 -4.94 5.94 12.43
N LYS A 85 -4.80 4.64 12.11
CA LYS A 85 -4.38 3.63 13.07
C LYS A 85 -3.00 3.95 13.66
N MET A 86 -2.03 4.36 12.83
CA MET A 86 -0.69 4.74 13.26
C MET A 86 -0.71 5.93 14.22
N VAL A 87 -1.50 6.97 13.90
CA VAL A 87 -1.64 8.16 14.75
C VAL A 87 -2.30 7.80 16.09
N GLU A 88 -3.39 7.05 16.06
CA GLU A 88 -4.11 6.72 17.30
C GLU A 88 -3.31 5.77 18.21
N GLU A 89 -2.78 4.66 17.65
CA GLU A 89 -2.16 3.62 18.46
C GLU A 89 -0.69 3.90 18.79
N ASN A 90 0.09 4.46 17.86
CA ASN A 90 1.54 4.62 18.01
C ASN A 90 1.96 6.02 18.42
N ILE A 91 1.14 7.05 18.13
CA ILE A 91 1.55 8.43 18.34
C ILE A 91 0.79 9.07 19.51
N LYS A 92 -0.56 8.91 19.57
CA LYS A 92 -1.39 9.53 20.60
C LYS A 92 -1.49 8.72 21.90
N HIS A 93 -1.63 7.39 21.79
CA HIS A 93 -2.02 6.56 22.93
C HIS A 93 -0.99 5.47 23.28
N ALA A 94 0.17 5.47 22.62
CA ALA A 94 1.24 4.52 22.95
C ALA A 94 1.85 4.81 24.33
N PRO A 95 2.38 3.78 25.02
CA PRO A 95 3.09 3.97 26.29
C PRO A 95 4.32 4.86 26.18
N TYR A 96 4.81 5.11 24.98
CA TYR A 96 5.99 5.91 24.67
C TYR A 96 5.66 7.24 23.97
N THR A 97 4.43 7.72 24.05
CA THR A 97 4.03 9.01 23.43
C THR A 97 4.87 10.17 23.93
N ASP A 98 5.16 10.24 25.24
CA ASP A 98 6.02 11.29 25.80
C ASP A 98 7.45 11.17 25.30
N PHE A 99 7.99 9.93 25.13
CA PHE A 99 9.30 9.71 24.52
C PHE A 99 9.36 10.28 23.08
N ILE A 100 8.31 10.10 22.26
CA ILE A 100 8.28 10.72 20.92
C ILE A 100 8.36 12.25 21.04
N ARG A 101 7.55 12.85 21.91
CA ARG A 101 7.51 14.32 22.09
C ARG A 101 8.83 14.91 22.57
N GLU A 102 9.58 14.16 23.37
CA GLU A 102 10.85 14.61 23.95
C GLU A 102 12.04 14.41 22.99
N ARG A 103 11.98 13.42 22.09
CA ARG A 103 13.10 12.99 21.26
C ARG A 103 12.97 13.29 19.78
N PHE A 104 11.75 13.63 19.32
CA PHE A 104 11.48 13.83 17.90
C PHE A 104 10.64 15.08 17.63
N ASP A 105 11.06 15.84 16.64
CA ASP A 105 10.22 16.84 15.99
C ASP A 105 9.46 16.14 14.87
N VAL A 106 8.13 16.02 15.03
CA VAL A 106 7.28 15.30 14.08
C VAL A 106 6.65 16.28 13.12
N ILE A 107 6.92 16.12 11.83
CA ILE A 107 6.39 16.96 10.74
C ILE A 107 5.52 16.09 9.83
N ALA A 108 4.26 16.48 9.65
CA ALA A 108 3.33 15.77 8.77
C ALA A 108 3.40 16.31 7.34
N LEU A 109 3.56 15.40 6.38
CA LEU A 109 3.61 15.69 4.95
C LEU A 109 2.58 14.85 4.21
N ASN A 110 1.74 15.51 3.39
CA ASN A 110 0.79 14.81 2.55
C ASN A 110 1.45 14.40 1.23
N ILE A 111 1.56 13.09 0.96
CA ILE A 111 2.22 12.59 -0.26
C ILE A 111 1.56 13.00 -1.59
N ARG A 112 0.39 13.62 -1.54
CA ARG A 112 -0.30 14.24 -2.68
C ARG A 112 -0.44 15.77 -2.50
N GLY A 113 0.28 16.35 -1.54
CA GLY A 113 0.23 17.78 -1.27
C GLY A 113 1.08 18.59 -2.23
N ASP A 114 0.68 19.84 -2.40
CA ASP A 114 1.35 20.81 -3.28
C ASP A 114 2.09 21.89 -2.50
N ARG A 115 2.18 21.79 -1.16
CA ARG A 115 2.98 22.75 -0.38
C ARG A 115 4.44 22.60 -0.76
N GLU A 116 5.13 23.74 -0.90
CA GLU A 116 6.56 23.76 -1.16
C GLU A 116 7.34 23.32 0.08
N VAL A 117 8.32 22.45 -0.10
CA VAL A 117 9.20 21.89 0.93
C VAL A 117 10.64 22.15 0.52
N ALA A 118 11.36 22.98 1.24
CA ALA A 118 12.80 23.15 1.12
C ALA A 118 13.49 22.01 1.90
N PHE A 119 13.78 20.90 1.20
CA PHE A 119 14.41 19.74 1.85
C PHE A 119 15.86 20.03 2.29
N ASN A 120 16.57 20.82 1.49
CA ASN A 120 17.89 21.37 1.81
C ASN A 120 18.16 22.59 0.91
N LYS A 121 19.33 23.24 1.07
CA LYS A 121 19.70 24.44 0.31
C LYS A 121 19.68 24.30 -1.21
N GLN A 122 19.73 23.06 -1.74
CA GLN A 122 19.77 22.77 -3.18
C GLN A 122 18.48 22.15 -3.70
N VAL A 123 17.59 21.71 -2.83
CA VAL A 123 16.43 20.92 -3.20
C VAL A 123 15.18 21.51 -2.55
N THR A 124 14.38 22.16 -3.37
CA THR A 124 13.01 22.59 -3.05
C THR A 124 12.05 21.88 -3.99
N LEU A 125 11.03 21.23 -3.43
CA LEU A 125 10.09 20.37 -4.14
C LEU A 125 8.71 20.55 -3.52
N THR A 126 7.66 20.17 -4.24
CA THR A 126 6.35 19.98 -3.59
C THR A 126 6.37 18.75 -2.67
N GLU A 127 5.43 18.65 -1.74
CA GLU A 127 5.26 17.45 -0.90
C GLU A 127 5.18 16.18 -1.73
N LYS A 128 4.42 16.20 -2.83
CA LYS A 128 4.27 15.10 -3.79
C LYS A 128 5.60 14.72 -4.43
N GLU A 129 6.36 15.69 -4.90
CA GLU A 129 7.67 15.45 -5.53
C GLU A 129 8.71 14.94 -4.51
N LEU A 130 8.67 15.46 -3.28
CA LEU A 130 9.52 14.97 -2.19
C LEU A 130 9.17 13.51 -1.84
N ALA A 131 7.88 13.17 -1.77
CA ALA A 131 7.45 11.79 -1.54
C ALA A 131 7.97 10.85 -2.64
N ALA A 132 7.87 11.25 -3.91
CA ALA A 132 8.40 10.49 -5.04
C ALA A 132 9.94 10.34 -4.94
N ARG A 133 10.66 11.42 -4.65
CA ARG A 133 12.13 11.40 -4.45
C ARG A 133 12.55 10.49 -3.30
N LEU A 134 11.79 10.49 -2.21
CA LEU A 134 11.98 9.58 -1.08
C LEU A 134 11.43 8.17 -1.36
N LYS A 135 10.93 7.89 -2.56
CA LYS A 135 10.33 6.59 -2.95
C LYS A 135 9.23 6.13 -1.98
N VAL A 136 8.37 7.06 -1.57
CA VAL A 136 7.19 6.76 -0.76
C VAL A 136 6.08 6.29 -1.67
N VAL A 137 5.79 4.99 -1.67
CA VAL A 137 4.82 4.36 -2.58
C VAL A 137 3.46 4.11 -1.93
N TYR A 138 3.37 4.17 -0.60
CA TYR A 138 2.13 4.05 0.17
C TYR A 138 2.24 4.70 1.56
N THR A 139 1.12 4.83 2.25
CA THR A 139 1.02 5.53 3.54
C THR A 139 0.41 4.65 4.63
N PRO A 140 0.79 4.88 5.90
CA PRO A 140 1.80 5.82 6.34
C PRO A 140 3.21 5.36 5.94
N THR A 141 4.10 6.30 5.67
CA THR A 141 5.55 6.03 5.68
C THR A 141 6.19 7.02 6.64
N VAL A 142 7.04 6.51 7.53
CA VAL A 142 7.77 7.35 8.50
C VAL A 142 9.24 7.37 8.11
N VAL A 143 9.77 8.57 7.90
CA VAL A 143 11.18 8.78 7.54
C VAL A 143 11.87 9.55 8.66
N PHE A 144 13.00 9.03 9.15
CA PHE A 144 13.76 9.66 10.20
C PHE A 144 15.05 10.29 9.63
N LEU A 145 15.31 11.52 10.07
CA LEU A 145 16.50 12.28 9.65
C LEU A 145 17.45 12.43 10.83
N ASP A 146 18.76 12.32 10.56
CA ASP A 146 19.80 12.66 11.52
C ASP A 146 20.06 14.17 11.56
N HIS A 147 21.00 14.58 12.41
CA HIS A 147 21.39 15.98 12.59
C HIS A 147 22.09 16.60 11.37
N ASP A 148 22.46 15.80 10.35
CA ASP A 148 23.02 16.23 9.07
C ASP A 148 21.99 16.19 7.94
N ASN A 149 20.69 16.07 8.27
CA ASN A 149 19.57 15.96 7.31
C ASN A 149 19.68 14.73 6.37
N ARG A 150 20.23 13.61 6.88
CA ARG A 150 20.31 12.34 6.15
C ARG A 150 19.21 11.39 6.62
N VAL A 151 18.63 10.64 5.70
CA VAL A 151 17.70 9.58 6.05
C VAL A 151 18.45 8.43 6.73
N VAL A 152 18.13 8.16 8.00
CA VAL A 152 18.77 7.11 8.81
C VAL A 152 17.87 5.92 9.09
N ALA A 153 16.56 6.10 8.98
CA ALA A 153 15.59 5.02 9.06
C ALA A 153 14.36 5.34 8.24
N ARG A 154 13.70 4.28 7.77
CA ARG A 154 12.40 4.33 7.10
C ARG A 154 11.53 3.19 7.58
N VAL A 155 10.27 3.47 7.82
CA VAL A 155 9.22 2.49 8.12
C VAL A 155 8.11 2.66 7.10
N ASN A 156 7.86 1.61 6.33
CA ASN A 156 6.79 1.58 5.34
C ASN A 156 5.55 0.90 5.95
N GLY A 157 4.42 1.61 5.96
CA GLY A 157 3.16 1.12 6.51
C GLY A 157 3.07 1.14 8.04
N TYR A 158 1.94 0.65 8.53
CA TYR A 158 1.67 0.55 9.97
C TYR A 158 2.62 -0.47 10.64
N ARG A 159 2.98 -0.21 11.88
CA ARG A 159 3.70 -1.13 12.78
C ARG A 159 2.92 -1.33 14.06
N SER A 160 3.06 -2.49 14.69
CA SER A 160 2.58 -2.68 16.05
C SER A 160 3.23 -1.68 17.02
N VAL A 161 2.58 -1.42 18.16
CA VAL A 161 3.12 -0.51 19.19
C VAL A 161 4.51 -0.96 19.65
N GLU A 162 4.72 -2.27 19.79
CA GLU A 162 6.01 -2.82 20.21
C GLU A 162 7.09 -2.65 19.13
N ASP A 163 6.77 -2.96 17.87
CA ASP A 163 7.74 -2.87 16.78
C ASP A 163 8.12 -1.42 16.49
N PHE A 164 7.16 -0.50 16.55
CA PHE A 164 7.45 0.91 16.33
C PHE A 164 8.32 1.51 17.45
N ARG A 165 8.15 1.03 18.69
CA ARG A 165 9.03 1.42 19.80
C ARG A 165 10.50 1.11 19.47
N HIS A 166 10.78 -0.10 18.97
CA HIS A 166 12.15 -0.48 18.60
C HIS A 166 12.74 0.38 17.48
N VAL A 167 11.91 0.86 16.55
CA VAL A 167 12.37 1.82 15.53
C VAL A 167 12.73 3.17 16.16
N LEU A 168 11.94 3.66 17.10
CA LEU A 168 12.22 4.91 17.81
C LEU A 168 13.52 4.81 18.62
N GLU A 169 13.71 3.72 19.37
CA GLU A 169 14.93 3.40 20.12
C GLU A 169 16.16 3.34 19.19
N TYR A 170 16.03 2.68 18.01
CA TYR A 170 17.10 2.61 17.02
C TYR A 170 17.60 3.98 16.59
N VAL A 171 16.69 4.92 16.38
CA VAL A 171 17.05 6.29 15.94
C VAL A 171 17.61 7.11 17.09
N ASP A 172 16.96 7.11 18.27
CA ASP A 172 17.38 7.88 19.45
C ASP A 172 18.77 7.45 19.95
N ASP A 173 19.02 6.12 20.03
CA ASP A 173 20.31 5.54 20.41
C ASP A 173 21.39 5.70 19.33
N LYS A 174 21.07 6.33 18.20
CA LYS A 174 21.96 6.46 17.01
C LYS A 174 22.54 5.11 16.59
N ALA A 175 21.76 4.04 16.73
CA ALA A 175 22.20 2.69 16.37
C ALA A 175 22.51 2.57 14.87
N TYR A 176 21.97 3.48 14.04
CA TYR A 176 22.28 3.61 12.62
C TYR A 176 23.75 3.87 12.30
N LEU A 177 24.53 4.30 13.29
CA LEU A 177 25.99 4.44 13.15
C LEU A 177 26.74 3.10 13.24
N ARG A 178 26.08 2.03 13.70
CA ARG A 178 26.69 0.73 13.98
C ARG A 178 26.07 -0.44 13.22
N THR A 179 24.77 -0.38 12.94
CA THR A 179 24.03 -1.46 12.30
C THR A 179 22.86 -0.92 11.47
N THR A 180 22.33 -1.73 10.57
CA THR A 180 21.08 -1.39 9.82
C THR A 180 19.86 -1.54 10.71
N LEU A 181 18.73 -0.88 10.36
CA LEU A 181 17.48 -1.06 11.07
C LEU A 181 17.03 -2.53 11.05
N ALA A 182 17.18 -3.21 9.92
CA ALA A 182 16.85 -4.63 9.81
C ALA A 182 17.69 -5.49 10.77
N GLY A 183 19.02 -5.26 10.84
CA GLY A 183 19.90 -5.95 11.78
C GLY A 183 19.51 -5.70 13.23
N TYR A 184 19.24 -4.44 13.58
CA TYR A 184 18.82 -4.06 14.93
C TYR A 184 17.51 -4.73 15.36
N LEU A 185 16.53 -4.79 14.45
CA LEU A 185 15.26 -5.46 14.70
C LEU A 185 15.42 -6.98 14.80
N ASN A 186 16.26 -7.59 13.92
CA ASN A 186 16.51 -9.03 13.94
C ASN A 186 17.10 -9.53 15.27
N GLU A 187 17.97 -8.74 15.92
CA GLU A 187 18.52 -9.08 17.23
C GLU A 187 17.46 -9.14 18.36
N ARG A 188 16.28 -8.55 18.15
CA ARG A 188 15.18 -8.44 19.12
C ARG A 188 14.04 -9.40 18.88
N LYS A 189 14.12 -10.20 17.82
CA LYS A 189 13.10 -11.15 17.41
C LYS A 189 12.97 -12.33 18.40
N GLN A 190 11.74 -12.82 18.52
CA GLN A 190 11.37 -13.97 19.32
C GLN A 190 10.76 -15.03 18.41
N LYS A 191 11.21 -16.28 18.53
CA LYS A 191 10.66 -17.42 17.77
C LYS A 191 9.20 -17.68 18.12
N ARG A 192 8.29 -17.42 17.20
CA ARG A 192 6.84 -17.53 17.44
C ARG A 192 6.08 -18.22 16.31
N TYR A 193 6.69 -18.33 15.11
CA TYR A 193 6.02 -18.78 13.90
C TYR A 193 6.62 -20.09 13.41
N VAL A 194 5.75 -20.97 12.92
CA VAL A 194 6.11 -22.21 12.22
C VAL A 194 5.68 -22.05 10.77
N PHE A 195 6.62 -22.24 9.86
CA PHE A 195 6.36 -22.11 8.42
C PHE A 195 5.19 -22.98 7.98
N ARG A 196 4.29 -22.41 7.19
CA ARG A 196 3.10 -23.06 6.65
C ARG A 196 3.23 -23.25 5.14
N ASP A 197 2.78 -24.38 4.67
CA ASP A 197 2.72 -24.64 3.24
C ASP A 197 1.52 -23.96 2.59
N HIS A 198 1.67 -23.65 1.31
CA HIS A 198 0.61 -23.13 0.46
C HIS A 198 0.74 -23.73 -0.93
N ASP A 199 -0.36 -24.19 -1.51
CA ASP A 199 -0.40 -24.92 -2.78
C ASP A 199 0.07 -24.09 -4.00
N GLN A 200 0.09 -22.77 -3.89
CA GLN A 200 0.61 -21.89 -4.95
C GLN A 200 2.10 -21.54 -4.78
N PHE A 201 2.78 -21.98 -3.72
CA PHE A 201 4.21 -21.77 -3.60
C PHE A 201 5.00 -22.62 -4.59
N ALA A 202 5.89 -21.97 -5.34
CA ALA A 202 6.83 -22.64 -6.21
C ALA A 202 8.16 -22.89 -5.47
N GLU A 203 8.62 -24.13 -5.52
CA GLU A 203 9.91 -24.55 -4.96
C GLU A 203 11.01 -24.32 -6.01
N VAL A 204 11.58 -23.13 -6.05
CA VAL A 204 12.64 -22.75 -6.98
C VAL A 204 13.79 -22.05 -6.26
N ALA A 205 15.02 -22.31 -6.71
CA ALA A 205 16.23 -21.66 -6.21
C ALA A 205 16.79 -20.60 -7.18
N ASP A 206 16.20 -20.46 -8.36
CA ASP A 206 16.55 -19.43 -9.36
C ASP A 206 15.33 -18.55 -9.61
N LEU A 207 15.38 -17.32 -9.06
CA LEU A 207 14.30 -16.34 -9.18
C LEU A 207 14.42 -15.50 -10.46
N SER A 208 15.50 -15.66 -11.24
CA SER A 208 15.69 -14.96 -12.51
C SER A 208 14.96 -15.63 -13.67
N ASP A 209 14.62 -16.92 -13.54
CA ASP A 209 13.83 -17.65 -14.53
C ASP A 209 12.36 -17.73 -14.08
N THR A 210 11.59 -16.72 -14.45
CA THR A 210 10.16 -16.62 -14.09
C THR A 210 9.23 -17.19 -15.16
N GLY A 211 9.75 -17.63 -16.30
CA GLY A 211 8.94 -18.01 -17.45
C GLY A 211 8.11 -16.85 -18.02
N GLY A 212 8.56 -15.60 -17.85
CA GLY A 212 7.89 -14.39 -18.30
C GLY A 212 6.71 -13.92 -17.42
N ARG A 213 6.49 -14.58 -16.29
CA ARG A 213 5.50 -14.16 -15.28
C ARG A 213 6.10 -13.11 -14.35
N PRO A 214 5.32 -12.18 -13.79
CA PRO A 214 5.74 -11.43 -12.62
C PRO A 214 6.10 -12.39 -11.48
N LEU A 215 7.01 -11.95 -10.61
CA LEU A 215 7.49 -12.75 -9.49
C LEU A 215 6.98 -12.12 -8.19
N ALA A 216 6.39 -12.93 -7.32
CA ALA A 216 6.03 -12.57 -5.95
C ALA A 216 6.93 -13.35 -4.99
N VAL A 217 7.71 -12.65 -4.17
CA VAL A 217 8.57 -13.26 -3.15
C VAL A 217 8.05 -12.91 -1.78
N LEU A 218 7.59 -13.91 -1.06
CA LEU A 218 7.15 -13.80 0.32
C LEU A 218 8.32 -14.16 1.24
N PHE A 219 8.78 -13.18 2.01
CA PHE A 219 9.78 -13.38 3.05
C PHE A 219 9.12 -13.58 4.41
N GLU A 220 9.35 -14.73 4.98
CA GLU A 220 8.93 -15.09 6.33
C GLU A 220 10.14 -15.46 7.15
N ASP A 221 9.99 -15.49 8.48
CA ASP A 221 10.97 -16.08 9.40
C ASP A 221 10.27 -16.53 10.69
N GLU A 222 11.01 -17.19 11.58
CA GLU A 222 10.48 -17.78 12.81
C GLU A 222 9.95 -16.75 13.84
N ASP A 223 10.15 -15.44 13.62
CA ASP A 223 9.58 -14.36 14.45
C ASP A 223 8.37 -13.67 13.81
N CYS A 224 7.89 -14.15 12.70
CA CYS A 224 6.80 -13.53 11.99
C CYS A 224 5.50 -13.52 12.81
N ARG A 225 5.07 -12.33 13.26
CA ARG A 225 3.85 -12.16 14.07
C ARG A 225 2.57 -12.24 13.27
N ASP A 226 2.63 -11.70 12.04
CA ASP A 226 1.46 -11.53 11.19
C ASP A 226 1.36 -12.58 10.08
N CYS A 227 2.31 -13.54 10.01
CA CYS A 227 2.30 -14.59 9.00
C CYS A 227 1.04 -15.48 9.11
N ASP A 228 0.62 -15.87 10.32
CA ASP A 228 -0.61 -16.63 10.48
C ASP A 228 -1.82 -15.85 9.93
N SER A 229 -1.91 -14.55 10.20
CA SER A 229 -2.98 -13.70 9.67
C SER A 229 -2.95 -13.58 8.15
N LEU A 230 -1.76 -13.54 7.52
CA LEU A 230 -1.61 -13.56 6.07
C LEU A 230 -2.10 -14.89 5.49
N HIS A 231 -1.65 -16.02 6.07
CA HIS A 231 -2.01 -17.37 5.61
C HIS A 231 -3.49 -17.70 5.81
N ASP A 232 -4.08 -17.30 6.94
CA ASP A 232 -5.50 -17.57 7.25
C ASP A 232 -6.45 -16.57 6.58
N GLY A 233 -5.95 -15.40 6.19
CA GLY A 233 -6.71 -14.32 5.59
C GLY A 233 -6.48 -14.19 4.09
N HIS A 234 -5.52 -13.36 3.70
CA HIS A 234 -5.32 -12.99 2.30
C HIS A 234 -5.02 -14.17 1.38
N LEU A 235 -4.17 -15.12 1.81
CA LEU A 235 -3.83 -16.27 0.98
C LEU A 235 -4.98 -17.29 0.84
N GLN A 236 -6.05 -17.17 1.63
CA GLN A 236 -7.28 -17.95 1.47
C GLN A 236 -8.34 -17.22 0.64
N ASP A 237 -8.17 -15.93 0.37
CA ASP A 237 -9.13 -15.14 -0.40
C ASP A 237 -9.14 -15.58 -1.88
N PRO A 238 -10.29 -15.98 -2.44
CA PRO A 238 -10.35 -16.47 -3.82
C PRO A 238 -9.86 -15.45 -4.86
N ALA A 239 -10.12 -14.15 -4.67
CA ALA A 239 -9.67 -13.11 -5.59
C ALA A 239 -8.15 -12.90 -5.52
N VAL A 240 -7.55 -13.01 -4.34
CA VAL A 240 -6.10 -12.97 -4.15
C VAL A 240 -5.45 -14.18 -4.83
N ARG A 241 -6.01 -15.37 -4.60
CA ARG A 241 -5.51 -16.61 -5.19
C ARG A 241 -5.55 -16.59 -6.72
N GLU A 242 -6.67 -16.11 -7.29
CA GLU A 242 -6.82 -15.96 -8.75
C GLU A 242 -5.74 -15.05 -9.35
N ILE A 243 -5.39 -13.96 -8.67
CA ILE A 243 -4.33 -13.06 -9.14
C ILE A 243 -2.96 -13.71 -8.98
N LEU A 244 -2.71 -14.42 -7.86
CA LEU A 244 -1.44 -15.10 -7.59
C LEU A 244 -1.15 -16.23 -8.57
N ASP A 245 -2.15 -16.87 -9.20
CA ASP A 245 -1.96 -17.85 -10.28
C ASP A 245 -1.19 -17.27 -11.48
N GLY A 246 -1.25 -15.95 -11.68
CA GLY A 246 -0.48 -15.22 -12.70
C GLY A 246 0.98 -14.98 -12.34
N PHE A 247 1.38 -15.22 -11.10
CA PHE A 247 2.75 -15.01 -10.63
C PHE A 247 3.57 -16.30 -10.58
N LEU A 248 4.88 -16.17 -10.62
CA LEU A 248 5.75 -17.13 -9.95
C LEU A 248 5.77 -16.73 -8.46
N PHE A 249 5.03 -17.47 -7.62
CA PHE A 249 4.91 -17.16 -6.20
C PHE A 249 5.85 -18.03 -5.37
N VAL A 250 6.81 -17.41 -4.70
CA VAL A 250 7.88 -18.10 -3.95
C VAL A 250 7.90 -17.63 -2.51
N ARG A 251 8.00 -18.57 -1.57
CA ARG A 251 8.25 -18.26 -0.15
C ARG A 251 9.73 -18.49 0.16
N LEU A 252 10.35 -17.57 0.85
CA LEU A 252 11.72 -17.65 1.36
C LEU A 252 11.76 -17.51 2.88
N ASP A 253 12.51 -18.39 3.54
CA ASP A 253 12.96 -18.15 4.90
C ASP A 253 14.03 -17.05 4.90
N ALA A 254 13.68 -15.88 5.42
CA ALA A 254 14.55 -14.70 5.41
C ALA A 254 15.82 -14.84 6.26
N LEU A 255 15.98 -15.93 6.99
CA LEU A 255 17.19 -16.26 7.77
C LEU A 255 18.01 -17.38 7.14
N SER A 256 17.52 -18.00 6.06
CA SER A 256 18.18 -19.11 5.39
C SER A 256 19.46 -18.67 4.66
N GLU A 257 20.50 -19.48 4.79
CA GLU A 257 21.77 -19.34 4.07
C GLU A 257 21.90 -20.34 2.90
N ALA A 258 20.80 -20.99 2.52
CA ALA A 258 20.77 -21.86 1.34
C ALA A 258 21.11 -21.08 0.06
N PRO A 259 21.78 -21.71 -0.93
CA PRO A 259 22.06 -21.03 -2.20
C PRO A 259 20.77 -20.58 -2.91
N LEU A 260 20.77 -19.36 -3.39
CA LEU A 260 19.69 -18.74 -4.14
C LEU A 260 20.28 -17.93 -5.30
N ARG A 261 19.55 -17.83 -6.39
CA ARG A 261 19.78 -16.83 -7.44
C ARG A 261 18.66 -15.81 -7.40
N ASP A 262 19.00 -14.54 -7.17
CA ASP A 262 18.03 -13.47 -7.07
C ASP A 262 17.38 -13.10 -8.42
N PRO A 263 16.37 -12.22 -8.48
CA PRO A 263 15.68 -11.87 -9.73
C PRO A 263 16.60 -11.23 -10.79
N THR A 264 17.77 -10.71 -10.41
CA THR A 264 18.77 -10.16 -11.35
C THR A 264 19.75 -11.22 -11.88
N GLY A 265 19.67 -12.45 -11.35
CA GLY A 265 20.58 -13.54 -11.67
C GLY A 265 21.84 -13.62 -10.79
N LEU A 266 21.97 -12.77 -9.77
CA LEU A 266 23.09 -12.79 -8.83
C LEU A 266 22.95 -13.97 -7.86
N VAL A 267 24.05 -14.73 -7.66
CA VAL A 267 24.10 -15.79 -6.64
C VAL A 267 24.18 -15.17 -5.25
N THR A 268 23.27 -15.56 -4.39
CA THR A 268 23.09 -15.01 -3.04
C THR A 268 22.48 -16.08 -2.10
N THR A 269 21.94 -15.67 -0.97
CA THR A 269 21.12 -16.46 -0.05
C THR A 269 19.83 -15.70 0.26
N PRO A 270 18.74 -16.36 0.69
CA PRO A 270 17.52 -15.67 1.11
C PRO A 270 17.79 -14.59 2.14
N LYS A 271 18.66 -14.83 3.12
CA LYS A 271 19.07 -13.87 4.14
C LYS A 271 19.75 -12.64 3.54
N ALA A 272 20.79 -12.84 2.74
CA ALA A 272 21.50 -11.74 2.10
C ALA A 272 20.62 -10.97 1.12
N PHE A 273 19.69 -11.66 0.44
CA PHE A 273 18.73 -11.03 -0.45
C PHE A 273 17.73 -10.16 0.34
N ALA A 274 17.15 -10.67 1.45
CA ALA A 274 16.28 -9.86 2.32
C ALA A 274 17.01 -8.63 2.90
N GLU A 275 18.29 -8.78 3.28
CA GLU A 275 19.14 -7.68 3.74
C GLU A 275 19.40 -6.65 2.64
N SER A 276 19.68 -7.08 1.40
CA SER A 276 19.90 -6.18 0.26
C SER A 276 18.66 -5.36 -0.09
N LEU A 277 17.48 -5.92 0.14
CA LEU A 277 16.18 -5.24 0.00
C LEU A 277 15.86 -4.34 1.20
N ALA A 278 16.67 -4.38 2.26
CA ALA A 278 16.46 -3.66 3.53
C ALA A 278 15.09 -3.94 4.16
N LEU A 279 14.61 -5.19 4.09
CA LEU A 279 13.32 -5.58 4.62
C LEU A 279 13.31 -5.51 6.15
N THR A 280 12.36 -4.78 6.71
CA THR A 280 12.23 -4.52 8.17
C THR A 280 10.96 -5.09 8.78
N TYR A 281 10.16 -5.80 8.00
CA TYR A 281 8.88 -6.36 8.42
C TYR A 281 8.70 -7.79 7.92
N ARG A 282 7.98 -8.60 8.69
CA ARG A 282 7.53 -9.95 8.34
C ARG A 282 6.02 -10.10 8.61
N PRO A 283 5.26 -10.67 7.68
CA PRO A 283 5.68 -11.13 6.34
C PRO A 283 6.02 -9.95 5.42
N GLY A 284 7.12 -10.06 4.67
CA GLY A 284 7.49 -9.09 3.64
C GLY A 284 7.16 -9.66 2.25
N LEU A 285 6.28 -9.03 1.49
CA LEU A 285 5.98 -9.45 0.13
C LEU A 285 6.59 -8.45 -0.85
N VAL A 286 7.48 -8.93 -1.72
CA VAL A 286 8.12 -8.09 -2.74
C VAL A 286 7.76 -8.61 -4.12
N LEU A 287 7.28 -7.70 -4.97
CA LEU A 287 6.76 -7.99 -6.30
C LEU A 287 7.73 -7.46 -7.36
N PHE A 288 8.17 -8.34 -8.23
CA PHE A 288 9.12 -8.04 -9.30
C PHE A 288 8.51 -8.29 -10.67
N ASP A 289 8.99 -7.57 -11.67
CA ASP A 289 8.78 -7.89 -13.07
C ASP A 289 10.06 -7.56 -13.86
N ASP A 290 10.48 -8.46 -14.76
CA ASP A 290 11.74 -8.36 -15.51
C ASP A 290 12.96 -8.06 -14.62
N GLY A 291 13.07 -8.74 -13.49
CA GLY A 291 14.18 -8.62 -12.53
C GLY A 291 14.17 -7.32 -11.70
N ARG A 292 13.19 -6.44 -11.88
CA ARG A 292 13.08 -5.17 -11.15
C ARG A 292 12.00 -5.25 -10.09
N GLU A 293 12.27 -4.72 -8.92
CA GLU A 293 11.23 -4.48 -7.92
C GLU A 293 10.25 -3.42 -8.43
N ILE A 294 8.96 -3.77 -8.45
CA ILE A 294 7.87 -2.88 -8.82
C ILE A 294 7.15 -2.35 -7.58
N MET A 295 6.84 -3.26 -6.64
CA MET A 295 6.08 -2.92 -5.43
C MET A 295 6.48 -3.85 -4.29
N ARG A 296 6.30 -3.40 -3.05
CA ARG A 296 6.44 -4.24 -1.86
C ARG A 296 5.34 -3.98 -0.85
N VAL A 297 5.05 -4.99 -0.06
CA VAL A 297 4.16 -4.90 1.11
C VAL A 297 4.98 -5.25 2.35
N GLU A 298 5.23 -4.26 3.20
CA GLU A 298 5.94 -4.39 4.47
C GLU A 298 5.04 -3.98 5.64
N SER A 299 3.79 -4.39 5.60
CA SER A 299 2.78 -4.10 6.61
C SER A 299 1.56 -4.98 6.38
N MET A 300 0.77 -5.25 7.40
CA MET A 300 -0.55 -5.83 7.19
C MET A 300 -1.46 -4.81 6.52
N LEU A 301 -2.02 -5.20 5.39
CA LEU A 301 -2.99 -4.41 4.62
C LEU A 301 -4.38 -5.01 4.76
N TYR A 302 -5.41 -4.18 4.60
CA TYR A 302 -6.78 -4.66 4.44
C TYR A 302 -6.96 -5.22 3.02
N ARG A 303 -7.99 -6.06 2.88
CA ARG A 303 -8.24 -6.85 1.68
C ARG A 303 -8.15 -6.05 0.37
N TYR A 304 -8.82 -4.90 0.30
CA TYR A 304 -8.84 -4.09 -0.92
C TYR A 304 -7.44 -3.70 -1.39
N HIS A 305 -6.66 -3.07 -0.52
CA HIS A 305 -5.32 -2.60 -0.87
C HIS A 305 -4.37 -3.76 -1.20
N PHE A 306 -4.45 -4.86 -0.45
CA PHE A 306 -3.62 -6.04 -0.72
C PHE A 306 -3.92 -6.63 -2.10
N THR A 307 -5.20 -6.81 -2.42
CA THR A 307 -5.66 -7.34 -3.72
C THR A 307 -5.22 -6.42 -4.87
N GLU A 308 -5.42 -5.10 -4.72
CA GLU A 308 -5.11 -4.16 -5.80
C GLU A 308 -3.60 -3.94 -6.00
N ILE A 309 -2.75 -4.12 -4.98
CA ILE A 309 -1.30 -4.16 -5.15
C ILE A 309 -0.88 -5.37 -6.00
N LEU A 310 -1.42 -6.55 -5.71
CA LEU A 310 -1.14 -7.74 -6.52
C LEU A 310 -1.61 -7.55 -7.97
N ARG A 311 -2.82 -7.02 -8.17
CA ARG A 311 -3.36 -6.72 -9.50
C ARG A 311 -2.49 -5.74 -10.28
N TYR A 312 -2.07 -4.65 -9.62
CA TYR A 312 -1.23 -3.60 -10.21
C TYR A 312 0.05 -4.16 -10.83
N VAL A 313 0.68 -5.14 -10.18
CA VAL A 313 1.89 -5.78 -10.69
C VAL A 313 1.55 -6.96 -11.60
N GLY A 314 0.61 -7.81 -11.21
CA GLY A 314 0.23 -9.02 -11.95
C GLY A 314 -0.29 -8.73 -13.36
N GLU A 315 -1.08 -7.69 -13.51
CA GLU A 315 -1.61 -7.22 -14.79
C GLU A 315 -0.73 -6.13 -15.44
N ARG A 316 0.45 -5.83 -14.88
CA ARG A 316 1.42 -4.81 -15.35
C ARG A 316 0.82 -3.41 -15.47
N LEU A 317 -0.16 -3.07 -14.63
CA LEU A 317 -0.83 -1.76 -14.65
C LEU A 317 0.12 -0.61 -14.27
N TYR A 318 1.23 -0.90 -13.60
CA TYR A 318 2.31 0.05 -13.33
C TYR A 318 2.91 0.66 -14.62
N GLN A 319 2.72 0.03 -15.78
CA GLN A 319 3.13 0.60 -17.08
C GLN A 319 2.16 1.69 -17.57
N GLN A 320 0.88 1.60 -17.17
CA GLN A 320 -0.15 2.60 -17.49
C GLN A 320 -0.18 3.74 -16.46
N TYR A 321 0.17 3.43 -15.21
CA TYR A 321 0.19 4.37 -14.08
C TYR A 321 1.59 4.41 -13.45
N PRO A 322 2.62 4.87 -14.20
CA PRO A 322 4.00 4.77 -13.75
C PRO A 322 4.37 5.72 -12.61
N ASP A 323 3.61 6.81 -12.46
CA ASP A 323 3.92 7.88 -11.51
C ASP A 323 3.47 7.53 -10.09
N SER A 324 2.32 6.84 -9.95
CA SER A 324 1.76 6.52 -8.64
C SER A 324 0.79 5.35 -8.68
N PHE A 325 0.95 4.41 -7.75
CA PHE A 325 -0.04 3.37 -7.46
C PHE A 325 -1.42 3.96 -7.10
N TYR A 326 -1.45 5.13 -6.46
CA TYR A 326 -2.70 5.79 -6.09
C TYR A 326 -3.48 6.33 -7.29
N ASP A 327 -2.81 6.68 -8.39
CA ASP A 327 -3.50 7.10 -9.62
C ASP A 327 -4.28 5.92 -10.22
N TYR A 328 -3.69 4.71 -10.18
CA TYR A 328 -4.41 3.48 -10.50
C TYR A 328 -5.57 3.23 -9.53
N LEU A 329 -5.34 3.34 -8.21
CA LEU A 329 -6.38 3.09 -7.22
C LEU A 329 -7.59 4.03 -7.38
N ASP A 330 -7.37 5.30 -7.72
CA ASP A 330 -8.44 6.26 -7.95
C ASP A 330 -9.33 5.83 -9.12
N VAL A 331 -8.72 5.45 -10.24
CA VAL A 331 -9.45 4.94 -11.42
C VAL A 331 -10.18 3.65 -11.07
N ARG A 332 -9.49 2.70 -10.44
CA ARG A 332 -10.07 1.41 -10.05
C ARG A 332 -11.23 1.55 -9.07
N THR A 333 -11.09 2.42 -8.09
CA THR A 333 -12.17 2.75 -7.14
C THR A 333 -13.38 3.30 -7.87
N ALA A 334 -13.18 4.25 -8.78
CA ALA A 334 -14.27 4.84 -9.56
C ALA A 334 -15.00 3.81 -10.43
N GLU A 335 -14.29 2.88 -11.06
CA GLU A 335 -14.87 1.77 -11.84
C GLU A 335 -15.74 0.86 -10.98
N LEU A 336 -15.24 0.44 -9.81
CA LEU A 336 -16.00 -0.41 -8.88
C LEU A 336 -17.28 0.28 -8.41
N LEU A 337 -17.18 1.55 -8.01
CA LEU A 337 -18.34 2.34 -7.60
C LEU A 337 -19.36 2.51 -8.73
N ALA A 338 -18.91 2.77 -9.96
CA ALA A 338 -19.77 2.89 -11.12
C ALA A 338 -20.49 1.57 -11.48
N SER A 339 -19.85 0.42 -11.16
CA SER A 339 -20.47 -0.91 -11.32
C SER A 339 -21.44 -1.29 -10.17
N GLY A 340 -21.64 -0.40 -9.18
CA GLY A 340 -22.50 -0.64 -8.03
C GLY A 340 -21.82 -1.45 -6.90
N GLN A 341 -20.49 -1.65 -6.97
CA GLN A 341 -19.75 -2.37 -5.93
C GLN A 341 -19.22 -1.41 -4.86
N ASP A 342 -19.41 -1.77 -3.60
CA ASP A 342 -18.82 -1.03 -2.49
C ASP A 342 -17.32 -1.32 -2.37
N VAL A 343 -16.55 -0.29 -2.05
CA VAL A 343 -15.11 -0.38 -1.79
C VAL A 343 -14.85 -0.19 -0.29
N ASN A 344 -14.40 -1.25 0.38
CA ASN A 344 -14.06 -1.21 1.80
C ASN A 344 -12.56 -0.98 2.00
N LEU A 345 -12.21 0.20 2.50
CA LEU A 345 -10.83 0.58 2.83
C LEU A 345 -10.40 0.15 4.24
N GLY A 346 -11.31 -0.37 5.05
CA GLY A 346 -11.09 -0.79 6.43
C GLY A 346 -11.00 -2.32 6.61
N PRO A 347 -11.01 -2.79 7.87
CA PRO A 347 -11.03 -4.21 8.19
C PRO A 347 -12.24 -4.92 7.56
N SER A 348 -12.05 -6.15 7.12
CA SER A 348 -13.17 -7.00 6.67
C SER A 348 -14.13 -7.23 7.83
N GLY A 349 -15.40 -6.86 7.68
CA GLY A 349 -16.44 -6.96 8.74
C GLY A 349 -16.89 -5.64 9.36
N ALA A 350 -16.31 -4.50 9.02
CA ALA A 350 -16.74 -3.18 9.50
C ALA A 350 -17.88 -2.56 8.65
N GLY A 351 -18.75 -3.37 8.09
CA GLY A 351 -19.86 -2.90 7.25
C GLY A 351 -20.78 -4.01 6.75
N GLN A 352 -21.36 -4.78 7.65
CA GLN A 352 -22.59 -5.55 7.37
C GLN A 352 -23.68 -5.13 8.34
#